data_9e2780af8efbbd0bf0cb777ecb2a1068
#
_entry.id   9e2780af8efbbd0bf0cb777ecb2a1068
#
_cell.length_a   1.000
_cell.length_b   1.000
_cell.length_c   1.000
_cell.angle_alpha   90.00
_cell.angle_beta   90.00
_cell.angle_gamma   90.00
#
_symmetry.space_group_name_H-M   'P 1'
#
loop_
_entity.id
_entity.type
_entity.pdbx_description
1 polymer ?
#
loop_
_entity_poly.entity_id
_entity_poly.type
_entity_poly.pdbx_seq_one_letter_code
_entity_poly.pdbx_strand_id
1 'polypeptide(L)'
;MYNYPDALDDIQHEREVAKLALILGIPTAISYDVVRVGDSYGSVFELLNASSFSKILSTQPEKMDWCVDEYVEMLKRIHNTLVPEGKLPDLKETFLDYADFLKGYLPDEPVQKLRALIEAVPHDDHMIHGDYHTKNLELQGDEVLLIDMDTLAVGHPIFELASMFNAFIGFSELDHNIIKEFQGFDYPTAETFWHKVLVAYLGTEDEAYIQSVENKARILGYTRLIRRAIRRDEISTEQGKEAFEFRKEQLFKLLDETDSLLFERKEEKTEAANELVVDADTEKLAEVNAFISRYLEAAECSVKTEMEILLAVEEIFTNVASYAYTEEKGKAIIRVMLSDRPSSITISILDWGIPYDPLAKEDPDVTLSADKRDIGGLGVFLAKQVMDEIDYERTDGQNILTMKKILA
;
A
#
# COMPACT_ATOMS: atom_id res chain seq x y z
N MET A 1 -21.78 -16.84 0.49
CA MET A 1 -22.93 -17.22 1.34
C MET A 1 -22.44 -18.17 2.42
N TYR A 2 -22.67 -17.83 3.68
CA TYR A 2 -22.19 -18.57 4.85
C TYR A 2 -23.27 -19.55 5.31
N ASN A 3 -22.89 -20.78 5.66
CA ASN A 3 -23.83 -21.87 5.96
C ASN A 3 -23.88 -22.29 7.43
N TYR A 4 -23.56 -21.36 8.36
CA TYR A 4 -23.62 -21.63 9.79
C TYR A 4 -24.43 -20.55 10.55
N PRO A 5 -25.02 -20.87 11.71
CA PRO A 5 -25.99 -20.01 12.40
C PRO A 5 -25.44 -18.64 12.82
N ASP A 6 -24.15 -18.55 13.19
CA ASP A 6 -23.50 -17.34 13.69
C ASP A 6 -22.83 -16.51 12.58
N ALA A 7 -23.08 -16.82 11.29
CA ALA A 7 -22.49 -16.16 10.13
C ALA A 7 -22.83 -14.68 10.02
N LEU A 8 -23.86 -14.19 10.72
CA LEU A 8 -24.28 -12.79 10.61
C LEU A 8 -23.20 -11.83 11.12
N ASP A 9 -22.53 -12.17 12.21
CA ASP A 9 -21.49 -11.32 12.80
C ASP A 9 -20.26 -11.25 11.89
N ASP A 10 -19.85 -12.39 11.30
CA ASP A 10 -18.74 -12.43 10.34
C ASP A 10 -19.05 -11.63 9.07
N ILE A 11 -20.27 -11.75 8.56
CA ILE A 11 -20.72 -10.99 7.38
C ILE A 11 -20.79 -9.49 7.65
N GLN A 12 -21.26 -9.09 8.83
CA GLN A 12 -21.28 -7.69 9.23
C GLN A 12 -19.87 -7.14 9.37
N HIS A 13 -18.98 -7.92 9.97
CA HIS A 13 -17.57 -7.57 10.09
C HIS A 13 -16.92 -7.37 8.71
N GLU A 14 -17.03 -8.35 7.79
CA GLU A 14 -16.52 -8.25 6.41
C GLU A 14 -17.01 -6.97 5.71
N ARG A 15 -18.30 -6.65 5.88
CA ARG A 15 -18.90 -5.44 5.30
C ARG A 15 -18.34 -4.16 5.90
N GLU A 16 -18.18 -4.10 7.22
CA GLU A 16 -17.62 -2.92 7.91
C GLU A 16 -16.17 -2.69 7.50
N VAL A 17 -15.40 -3.75 7.40
CA VAL A 17 -13.98 -3.72 7.01
C VAL A 17 -13.82 -3.32 5.54
N ALA A 18 -14.62 -3.87 4.61
CA ALA A 18 -14.61 -3.47 3.21
C ALA A 18 -15.01 -2.01 3.03
N LYS A 19 -16.00 -1.52 3.80
CA LYS A 19 -16.38 -0.11 3.80
C LYS A 19 -15.26 0.79 4.34
N LEU A 20 -14.57 0.37 5.39
CA LEU A 20 -13.43 1.11 5.93
C LEU A 20 -12.31 1.21 4.88
N ALA A 21 -11.96 0.11 4.20
CA ALA A 21 -10.96 0.09 3.14
C ALA A 21 -11.31 1.09 2.02
N LEU A 22 -12.57 1.08 1.57
CA LEU A 22 -13.04 2.00 0.52
C LEU A 22 -12.94 3.47 0.97
N ILE A 23 -13.33 3.78 2.22
CA ILE A 23 -13.23 5.15 2.78
C ILE A 23 -11.77 5.60 2.88
N LEU A 24 -10.85 4.69 3.20
CA LEU A 24 -9.41 4.95 3.25
C LEU A 24 -8.75 4.94 1.88
N GLY A 25 -9.52 4.84 0.80
CA GLY A 25 -9.05 4.98 -0.57
C GLY A 25 -8.54 3.70 -1.21
N ILE A 26 -8.78 2.52 -0.65
CA ILE A 26 -8.48 1.24 -1.30
C ILE A 26 -9.64 0.86 -2.23
N PRO A 27 -9.40 0.74 -3.56
CA PRO A 27 -10.45 0.35 -4.49
C PRO A 27 -10.90 -1.09 -4.22
N THR A 28 -12.18 -1.26 -3.92
CA THR A 28 -12.78 -2.57 -3.62
C THR A 28 -14.23 -2.62 -4.08
N ALA A 29 -14.77 -3.83 -4.23
CA ALA A 29 -16.16 -4.03 -4.57
C ALA A 29 -17.09 -3.45 -3.49
N ILE A 30 -18.11 -2.71 -3.90
CA ILE A 30 -19.07 -2.09 -2.99
C ILE A 30 -19.97 -3.16 -2.37
N SER A 31 -19.99 -3.23 -1.04
CA SER A 31 -20.94 -4.06 -0.29
C SER A 31 -22.27 -3.33 -0.13
N TYR A 32 -23.34 -3.84 -0.73
CA TYR A 32 -24.65 -3.22 -0.70
C TYR A 32 -25.45 -3.61 0.53
N ASP A 33 -25.59 -4.92 0.80
CA ASP A 33 -26.51 -5.40 1.84
C ASP A 33 -26.13 -6.80 2.35
N VAL A 34 -26.76 -7.18 3.46
CA VAL A 34 -26.74 -8.54 4.00
C VAL A 34 -28.11 -9.15 3.80
N VAL A 35 -28.18 -10.31 3.16
CA VAL A 35 -29.44 -10.99 2.87
C VAL A 35 -29.52 -12.34 3.56
N ARG A 36 -30.73 -12.74 3.92
CA ARG A 36 -31.02 -14.07 4.40
C ARG A 36 -31.63 -14.91 3.28
N VAL A 37 -31.06 -16.11 3.07
CA VAL A 37 -31.56 -17.08 2.07
C VAL A 37 -31.79 -18.40 2.78
N GLY A 38 -33.06 -18.70 3.13
CA GLY A 38 -33.40 -19.84 3.98
C GLY A 38 -32.82 -19.67 5.39
N ASP A 39 -31.98 -20.62 5.82
CA ASP A 39 -31.32 -20.60 7.12
C ASP A 39 -29.88 -20.05 7.03
N SER A 40 -29.44 -19.55 5.89
CA SER A 40 -28.11 -19.02 5.65
C SER A 40 -28.14 -17.51 5.42
N TYR A 41 -27.01 -16.85 5.70
CA TYR A 41 -26.80 -15.42 5.38
C TYR A 41 -25.78 -15.28 4.26
N GLY A 42 -25.77 -14.11 3.61
CA GLY A 42 -24.79 -13.77 2.60
C GLY A 42 -24.66 -12.27 2.42
N SER A 43 -23.50 -11.81 2.05
CA SER A 43 -23.25 -10.44 1.61
C SER A 43 -23.65 -10.26 0.15
N VAL A 44 -24.20 -9.11 -0.18
CA VAL A 44 -24.51 -8.69 -1.56
C VAL A 44 -23.49 -7.62 -1.93
N PHE A 45 -22.65 -7.94 -2.89
CA PHE A 45 -21.65 -7.05 -3.44
C PHE A 45 -22.04 -6.57 -4.83
N GLU A 46 -21.38 -5.53 -5.28
CA GLU A 46 -21.35 -5.11 -6.67
C GLU A 46 -20.98 -6.29 -7.58
N LEU A 47 -21.69 -6.42 -8.70
CA LEU A 47 -21.35 -7.42 -9.69
C LEU A 47 -20.17 -6.92 -10.55
N LEU A 48 -19.00 -7.47 -10.32
CA LEU A 48 -17.82 -7.17 -11.10
C LEU A 48 -17.83 -7.92 -12.45
N ASN A 49 -17.61 -7.21 -13.54
CA ASN A 49 -17.27 -7.80 -14.82
C ASN A 49 -15.74 -7.75 -15.01
N ALA A 50 -15.06 -8.55 -14.22
CA ALA A 50 -13.63 -8.47 -14.02
C ALA A 50 -12.92 -9.80 -14.33
N SER A 51 -11.60 -9.76 -14.34
CA SER A 51 -10.73 -10.93 -14.44
C SER A 51 -9.66 -10.89 -13.38
N SER A 52 -9.54 -11.95 -12.58
CA SER A 52 -8.49 -12.01 -11.56
C SER A 52 -7.09 -12.04 -12.18
N PHE A 53 -6.11 -11.52 -11.45
CA PHE A 53 -4.71 -11.58 -11.86
C PHE A 53 -4.22 -13.02 -12.01
N SER A 54 -4.73 -13.95 -11.21
CA SER A 54 -4.50 -15.40 -11.40
C SER A 54 -4.91 -15.86 -12.80
N LYS A 55 -6.11 -15.45 -13.27
CA LYS A 55 -6.59 -15.79 -14.61
C LYS A 55 -5.77 -15.12 -15.70
N ILE A 56 -5.39 -13.85 -15.50
CA ILE A 56 -4.56 -13.11 -16.46
C ILE A 56 -3.21 -13.81 -16.60
N LEU A 57 -2.51 -14.10 -15.50
CA LEU A 57 -1.19 -14.77 -15.50
C LEU A 57 -1.26 -16.16 -16.14
N SER A 58 -2.34 -16.93 -15.91
CA SER A 58 -2.49 -18.27 -16.48
C SER A 58 -2.81 -18.29 -17.97
N THR A 59 -3.47 -17.24 -18.49
CA THR A 59 -3.95 -17.19 -19.90
C THR A 59 -3.17 -16.24 -20.78
N GLN A 60 -2.43 -15.28 -20.21
CA GLN A 60 -1.69 -14.22 -20.87
C GLN A 60 -0.32 -14.04 -20.21
N PRO A 61 0.60 -15.05 -20.28
CA PRO A 61 1.87 -15.01 -19.58
C PRO A 61 2.79 -13.83 -19.99
N GLU A 62 2.56 -13.25 -21.16
CA GLU A 62 3.24 -12.04 -21.63
C GLU A 62 2.91 -10.79 -20.81
N LYS A 63 1.85 -10.83 -20.02
CA LYS A 63 1.47 -9.74 -19.09
C LYS A 63 2.11 -9.87 -17.71
N MET A 64 3.06 -10.76 -17.52
CA MET A 64 3.74 -10.97 -16.23
C MET A 64 4.23 -9.67 -15.60
N ASP A 65 4.99 -8.88 -16.36
CA ASP A 65 5.59 -7.64 -15.84
C ASP A 65 4.52 -6.61 -15.46
N TRP A 66 3.54 -6.42 -16.32
CA TRP A 66 2.38 -5.57 -16.01
C TRP A 66 1.62 -6.03 -14.75
N CYS A 67 1.38 -7.35 -14.61
CA CYS A 67 0.75 -7.88 -13.40
C CYS A 67 1.59 -7.61 -12.14
N VAL A 68 2.92 -7.69 -12.23
CA VAL A 68 3.82 -7.38 -11.12
C VAL A 68 3.72 -5.91 -10.75
N ASP A 69 3.75 -5.00 -11.73
CA ASP A 69 3.68 -3.56 -11.51
C ASP A 69 2.39 -3.17 -10.78
N GLU A 70 1.24 -3.55 -11.30
CA GLU A 70 -0.07 -3.27 -10.70
C GLU A 70 -0.24 -3.93 -9.31
N TYR A 71 0.25 -5.17 -9.17
CA TYR A 71 0.24 -5.90 -7.91
C TYR A 71 1.04 -5.16 -6.83
N VAL A 72 2.23 -4.68 -7.18
CA VAL A 72 3.11 -3.95 -6.25
C VAL A 72 2.58 -2.55 -5.98
N GLU A 73 1.98 -1.88 -6.96
CA GLU A 73 1.34 -0.58 -6.76
C GLU A 73 0.21 -0.68 -5.72
N MET A 74 -0.70 -1.64 -5.89
CA MET A 74 -1.77 -1.88 -4.92
C MET A 74 -1.21 -2.26 -3.54
N LEU A 75 -0.18 -3.10 -3.48
CA LEU A 75 0.48 -3.49 -2.23
C LEU A 75 1.08 -2.28 -1.50
N LYS A 76 1.79 -1.41 -2.24
CA LYS A 76 2.34 -0.17 -1.69
C LYS A 76 1.24 0.77 -1.20
N ARG A 77 0.14 0.88 -1.94
CA ARG A 77 -1.03 1.67 -1.53
C ARG A 77 -1.62 1.19 -0.21
N ILE A 78 -1.81 -0.11 -0.04
CA ILE A 78 -2.26 -0.72 1.21
C ILE A 78 -1.29 -0.38 2.35
N HIS A 79 0.00 -0.67 2.16
CA HIS A 79 1.04 -0.49 3.18
C HIS A 79 1.39 0.97 3.48
N ASN A 80 0.91 1.95 2.70
CA ASN A 80 1.05 3.37 2.96
C ASN A 80 -0.26 3.97 3.53
N THR A 81 -1.31 3.18 3.69
CA THR A 81 -2.61 3.64 4.21
C THR A 81 -2.62 3.52 5.74
N LEU A 82 -2.67 4.66 6.42
CA LEU A 82 -2.85 4.72 7.88
C LEU A 82 -4.29 4.39 8.25
N VAL A 83 -4.46 3.55 9.25
CA VAL A 83 -5.76 3.14 9.79
C VAL A 83 -5.96 3.81 11.15
N PRO A 84 -7.13 4.44 11.41
CA PRO A 84 -7.42 5.00 12.73
C PRO A 84 -7.33 3.94 13.83
N GLU A 85 -6.74 4.31 14.97
CA GLU A 85 -6.51 3.43 16.12
C GLU A 85 -7.78 2.61 16.50
N GLY A 86 -7.58 1.32 16.72
CA GLY A 86 -8.63 0.40 17.17
C GLY A 86 -9.68 0.01 16.12
N LYS A 87 -9.48 0.35 14.84
CA LYS A 87 -10.42 0.00 13.77
C LYS A 87 -10.16 -1.38 13.17
N LEU A 88 -8.93 -1.83 13.16
CA LEU A 88 -8.52 -3.14 12.69
C LEU A 88 -7.67 -3.84 13.76
N PRO A 89 -7.61 -5.19 13.76
CA PRO A 89 -6.74 -5.94 14.65
C PRO A 89 -5.26 -5.75 14.29
N ASP A 90 -4.37 -5.83 15.27
CA ASP A 90 -2.92 -5.87 15.05
C ASP A 90 -2.48 -7.29 14.66
N LEU A 91 -1.91 -7.45 13.47
CA LEU A 91 -1.46 -8.74 12.97
C LEU A 91 -0.25 -9.30 13.77
N LYS A 92 0.54 -8.43 14.39
CA LYS A 92 1.61 -8.82 15.31
C LYS A 92 1.09 -9.66 16.47
N GLU A 93 -0.01 -9.24 17.09
CA GLU A 93 -0.62 -10.00 18.21
C GLU A 93 -1.05 -11.40 17.74
N THR A 94 -1.61 -11.48 16.53
CA THR A 94 -1.95 -12.78 15.92
C THR A 94 -0.73 -13.70 15.78
N PHE A 95 0.41 -13.17 15.36
CA PHE A 95 1.65 -13.96 15.23
C PHE A 95 2.29 -14.29 16.58
N LEU A 96 2.15 -13.45 17.60
CA LEU A 96 2.53 -13.77 18.97
C LEU A 96 1.70 -14.94 19.51
N ASP A 97 0.39 -14.94 19.27
CA ASP A 97 -0.49 -16.07 19.62
C ASP A 97 -0.09 -17.36 18.88
N TYR A 98 0.37 -17.26 17.62
CA TYR A 98 0.88 -18.42 16.87
C TYR A 98 2.15 -18.97 17.51
N ALA A 99 3.10 -18.11 17.89
CA ALA A 99 4.31 -18.54 18.58
C ALA A 99 3.99 -19.18 19.94
N ASP A 100 3.06 -18.59 20.71
CA ASP A 100 2.64 -19.13 21.99
C ASP A 100 1.94 -20.49 21.85
N PHE A 101 1.12 -20.68 20.83
CA PHE A 101 0.52 -21.98 20.49
C PHE A 101 1.59 -23.04 20.22
N LEU A 102 2.69 -22.69 19.55
CA LEU A 102 3.74 -23.64 19.19
C LEU A 102 4.57 -24.14 20.39
N LYS A 103 4.53 -23.49 21.56
CA LYS A 103 5.22 -23.93 22.79
C LYS A 103 4.89 -25.37 23.24
N GLY A 104 3.70 -25.86 22.87
CA GLY A 104 3.30 -27.23 23.19
C GLY A 104 3.77 -28.29 22.18
N TYR A 105 4.36 -27.89 21.07
CA TYR A 105 4.63 -28.77 19.92
C TYR A 105 6.07 -28.72 19.41
N LEU A 106 6.78 -27.64 19.68
CA LEU A 106 8.17 -27.43 19.27
C LEU A 106 9.08 -27.24 20.50
N PRO A 107 10.40 -27.44 20.37
CA PRO A 107 11.36 -27.16 21.44
C PRO A 107 11.30 -25.71 21.91
N ASP A 108 11.53 -25.48 23.19
CA ASP A 108 11.38 -24.16 23.84
C ASP A 108 12.34 -23.11 23.25
N GLU A 109 13.60 -23.43 22.97
CA GLU A 109 14.61 -22.47 22.52
C GLU A 109 14.25 -21.82 21.19
N PRO A 110 13.95 -22.56 20.08
CA PRO A 110 13.50 -21.95 18.83
C PRO A 110 12.20 -21.14 18.98
N VAL A 111 11.26 -21.61 19.78
CA VAL A 111 9.99 -20.89 20.00
C VAL A 111 10.21 -19.59 20.77
N GLN A 112 11.08 -19.56 21.75
CA GLN A 112 11.45 -18.33 22.47
C GLN A 112 12.14 -17.34 21.54
N LYS A 113 13.07 -17.80 20.67
CA LYS A 113 13.73 -16.95 19.67
C LYS A 113 12.70 -16.39 18.67
N LEU A 114 11.82 -17.24 18.13
CA LEU A 114 10.73 -16.81 17.24
C LEU A 114 9.87 -15.72 17.89
N ARG A 115 9.42 -15.97 19.13
CA ARG A 115 8.60 -15.02 19.88
C ARG A 115 9.31 -13.69 20.10
N ALA A 116 10.59 -13.72 20.48
CA ALA A 116 11.40 -12.52 20.69
C ALA A 116 11.57 -11.72 19.39
N LEU A 117 11.77 -12.38 18.25
CA LEU A 117 11.86 -11.72 16.93
C LEU A 117 10.53 -11.03 16.56
N ILE A 118 9.38 -11.67 16.79
CA ILE A 118 8.06 -11.07 16.53
C ILE A 118 7.81 -9.88 17.49
N GLU A 119 8.13 -10.05 18.77
CA GLU A 119 7.93 -9.00 19.80
C GLU A 119 8.76 -7.75 19.51
N ALA A 120 9.97 -7.92 18.92
CA ALA A 120 10.86 -6.83 18.52
C ALA A 120 10.36 -6.04 17.30
N VAL A 121 9.40 -6.53 16.53
CA VAL A 121 8.77 -5.75 15.46
C VAL A 121 7.98 -4.62 16.09
N PRO A 122 8.21 -3.34 15.73
CA PRO A 122 7.45 -2.22 16.27
C PRO A 122 5.96 -2.32 15.93
N HIS A 123 5.13 -1.69 16.74
CA HIS A 123 3.73 -1.45 16.36
C HIS A 123 3.67 -0.55 15.15
N ASP A 124 2.73 -0.82 14.25
CA ASP A 124 2.56 -0.08 13.01
C ASP A 124 1.06 0.00 12.68
N ASP A 125 0.53 1.21 12.53
CA ASP A 125 -0.88 1.46 12.22
C ASP A 125 -1.18 1.44 10.71
N HIS A 126 -0.21 1.08 9.88
CA HIS A 126 -0.46 0.92 8.45
C HIS A 126 -1.25 -0.35 8.16
N MET A 127 -2.09 -0.23 7.13
CA MET A 127 -2.97 -1.32 6.69
C MET A 127 -2.19 -2.52 6.15
N ILE A 128 -2.67 -3.71 6.46
CA ILE A 128 -2.25 -4.99 5.90
C ILE A 128 -3.49 -5.74 5.44
N HIS A 129 -3.45 -6.39 4.28
CA HIS A 129 -4.55 -7.22 3.79
C HIS A 129 -4.66 -8.57 4.54
N GLY A 130 -3.52 -9.19 4.87
CA GLY A 130 -3.44 -10.45 5.60
C GLY A 130 -3.62 -11.72 4.75
N ASP A 131 -4.16 -11.60 3.52
CA ASP A 131 -4.31 -12.68 2.54
C ASP A 131 -4.12 -12.15 1.11
N TYR A 132 -3.06 -11.38 0.87
CA TYR A 132 -2.79 -10.69 -0.39
C TYR A 132 -2.21 -11.65 -1.43
N HIS A 133 -3.00 -11.98 -2.45
CA HIS A 133 -2.60 -12.86 -3.55
C HIS A 133 -3.37 -12.57 -4.84
N THR A 134 -2.91 -13.12 -5.98
CA THR A 134 -3.41 -12.78 -7.32
C THR A 134 -4.88 -13.11 -7.58
N LYS A 135 -5.53 -13.92 -6.75
CA LYS A 135 -6.98 -14.16 -6.84
C LYS A 135 -7.82 -13.05 -6.20
N ASN A 136 -7.20 -12.28 -5.30
CA ASN A 136 -7.88 -11.19 -4.60
C ASN A 136 -7.70 -9.84 -5.31
N LEU A 137 -6.99 -9.82 -6.46
CA LEU A 137 -6.93 -8.66 -7.34
C LEU A 137 -7.74 -8.94 -8.62
N GLU A 138 -8.66 -8.04 -8.90
CA GLU A 138 -9.57 -8.12 -10.04
C GLU A 138 -9.39 -6.91 -10.95
N LEU A 139 -9.20 -7.14 -12.26
CA LEU A 139 -9.14 -6.10 -13.27
C LEU A 139 -10.53 -5.90 -13.89
N GLN A 140 -11.13 -4.72 -13.68
CA GLN A 140 -12.39 -4.30 -14.29
C GLN A 140 -12.18 -3.08 -15.19
N GLY A 141 -12.20 -3.29 -16.49
CA GLY A 141 -11.77 -2.24 -17.44
C GLY A 141 -10.28 -1.97 -17.29
N ASP A 142 -9.92 -0.75 -16.85
CA ASP A 142 -8.55 -0.33 -16.56
C ASP A 142 -8.31 -0.15 -15.04
N GLU A 143 -9.28 -0.51 -14.21
CA GLU A 143 -9.20 -0.35 -12.76
C GLU A 143 -8.90 -1.69 -12.07
N VAL A 144 -7.92 -1.68 -11.17
CA VAL A 144 -7.57 -2.81 -10.30
C VAL A 144 -8.32 -2.66 -8.98
N LEU A 145 -9.13 -3.68 -8.67
CA LEU A 145 -9.91 -3.77 -7.44
C LEU A 145 -9.36 -4.86 -6.53
N LEU A 146 -9.33 -4.59 -5.24
CA LEU A 146 -9.00 -5.56 -4.21
C LEU A 146 -10.29 -6.15 -3.63
N ILE A 147 -10.35 -7.46 -3.44
CA ILE A 147 -11.51 -8.18 -2.87
C ILE A 147 -11.08 -9.04 -1.69
N ASP A 148 -12.05 -9.58 -0.96
CA ASP A 148 -11.84 -10.48 0.17
C ASP A 148 -11.14 -9.78 1.37
N MET A 149 -11.85 -8.80 1.94
CA MET A 149 -11.35 -7.88 2.96
C MET A 149 -11.46 -8.40 4.40
N ASP A 150 -11.87 -9.63 4.62
CA ASP A 150 -12.16 -10.17 5.96
C ASP A 150 -10.91 -10.34 6.86
N THR A 151 -9.73 -10.35 6.24
CA THR A 151 -8.44 -10.49 6.92
C THR A 151 -7.68 -9.18 7.13
N LEU A 152 -8.30 -8.02 6.79
CA LEU A 152 -7.66 -6.72 6.98
C LEU A 152 -7.22 -6.50 8.44
N ALA A 153 -6.00 -6.03 8.58
CA ALA A 153 -5.35 -5.77 9.85
C ALA A 153 -4.47 -4.52 9.78
N VAL A 154 -3.84 -4.16 10.89
CA VAL A 154 -2.70 -3.24 10.92
C VAL A 154 -1.42 -3.99 11.27
N GLY A 155 -0.27 -3.46 10.86
CA GLY A 155 1.02 -4.02 11.25
C GLY A 155 2.14 -3.78 10.25
N HIS A 156 3.33 -4.17 10.64
CA HIS A 156 4.53 -4.08 9.80
C HIS A 156 4.40 -4.96 8.53
N PRO A 157 4.82 -4.50 7.36
CA PRO A 157 4.70 -5.23 6.09
C PRO A 157 5.27 -6.65 6.06
N ILE A 158 6.18 -7.00 6.98
CA ILE A 158 6.74 -8.36 7.05
C ILE A 158 5.66 -9.44 7.25
N PHE A 159 4.57 -9.09 7.94
CA PHE A 159 3.45 -10.02 8.16
C PHE A 159 2.66 -10.28 6.88
N GLU A 160 2.54 -9.27 5.99
CA GLU A 160 1.95 -9.46 4.66
C GLU A 160 2.86 -10.31 3.78
N LEU A 161 4.16 -10.01 3.74
CA LEU A 161 5.12 -10.79 2.95
C LEU A 161 5.11 -12.27 3.36
N ALA A 162 4.87 -12.58 4.64
CA ALA A 162 4.73 -13.96 5.12
C ALA A 162 3.48 -14.64 4.56
N SER A 163 2.37 -13.93 4.45
CA SER A 163 1.13 -14.43 3.83
C SER A 163 1.34 -14.67 2.34
N MET A 164 1.96 -13.71 1.65
CA MET A 164 2.29 -13.80 0.23
C MET A 164 3.26 -14.95 -0.06
N PHE A 165 4.32 -15.12 0.74
CA PHE A 165 5.21 -16.28 0.64
C PHE A 165 4.42 -17.59 0.69
N ASN A 166 3.50 -17.72 1.63
CA ASN A 166 2.67 -18.92 1.73
C ASN A 166 1.80 -19.13 0.49
N ALA A 167 1.20 -18.07 -0.04
CA ALA A 167 0.30 -18.13 -1.18
C ALA A 167 1.00 -18.51 -2.49
N PHE A 168 2.25 -18.11 -2.68
CA PHE A 168 3.01 -18.37 -3.91
C PHE A 168 3.97 -19.56 -3.79
N ILE A 169 4.58 -19.76 -2.63
CA ILE A 169 5.67 -20.73 -2.44
C ILE A 169 5.35 -21.74 -1.34
N GLY A 170 5.12 -21.30 -0.11
CA GLY A 170 5.17 -22.13 1.09
C GLY A 170 4.19 -23.31 1.12
N PHE A 171 2.99 -23.17 0.56
CA PHE A 171 2.06 -24.29 0.41
C PHE A 171 2.53 -25.32 -0.60
N SER A 172 3.30 -24.91 -1.60
CA SER A 172 3.61 -25.69 -2.80
C SER A 172 5.04 -26.23 -2.86
N GLU A 173 5.89 -25.97 -1.86
CA GLU A 173 7.31 -26.40 -1.84
C GLU A 173 7.49 -27.90 -1.98
N LEU A 174 6.59 -28.71 -1.44
CA LEU A 174 6.65 -30.18 -1.51
C LEU A 174 5.71 -30.80 -2.56
N ASP A 175 4.67 -30.07 -2.94
CA ASP A 175 3.74 -30.48 -4.00
C ASP A 175 3.38 -29.28 -4.89
N HIS A 176 4.08 -29.19 -6.01
CA HIS A 176 3.91 -28.10 -6.99
C HIS A 176 2.51 -28.06 -7.65
N ASN A 177 1.66 -29.09 -7.48
CA ASN A 177 0.29 -29.05 -8.01
C ASN A 177 -0.62 -28.13 -7.20
N ILE A 178 -0.32 -27.91 -5.92
CA ILE A 178 -1.14 -27.07 -5.03
C ILE A 178 -1.29 -25.66 -5.60
N ILE A 179 -0.20 -25.04 -6.08
CA ILE A 179 -0.25 -23.69 -6.64
C ILE A 179 -1.10 -23.65 -7.91
N LYS A 180 -1.00 -24.69 -8.75
CA LYS A 180 -1.79 -24.80 -9.97
C LYS A 180 -3.29 -24.92 -9.68
N GLU A 181 -3.64 -25.70 -8.68
CA GLU A 181 -5.04 -25.84 -8.24
C GLU A 181 -5.56 -24.56 -7.59
N PHE A 182 -4.69 -23.87 -6.80
CA PHE A 182 -5.06 -22.66 -6.09
C PHE A 182 -5.01 -21.43 -6.99
N GLN A 183 -3.89 -21.13 -7.67
CA GLN A 183 -3.70 -19.90 -8.43
C GLN A 183 -3.97 -20.07 -9.95
N GLY A 184 -4.00 -21.29 -10.46
CA GLY A 184 -4.27 -21.59 -11.88
C GLY A 184 -3.04 -21.55 -12.79
N PHE A 185 -1.84 -21.25 -12.28
CA PHE A 185 -0.56 -21.27 -12.98
C PHE A 185 0.43 -22.23 -12.30
N ASP A 186 1.52 -22.59 -12.99
CA ASP A 186 2.48 -23.56 -12.47
C ASP A 186 3.48 -22.95 -11.45
N TYR A 187 4.20 -23.82 -10.75
CA TYR A 187 5.11 -23.42 -9.70
C TYR A 187 6.29 -22.52 -10.20
N PRO A 188 6.93 -22.79 -11.37
CA PRO A 188 7.94 -21.87 -11.92
C PRO A 188 7.40 -20.46 -12.21
N THR A 189 6.15 -20.36 -12.64
CA THR A 189 5.46 -19.06 -12.82
C THR A 189 5.28 -18.35 -11.49
N ALA A 190 4.90 -19.08 -10.43
CA ALA A 190 4.77 -18.53 -9.09
C ALA A 190 6.11 -18.04 -8.53
N GLU A 191 7.19 -18.83 -8.67
CA GLU A 191 8.54 -18.42 -8.26
C GLU A 191 8.99 -17.15 -8.98
N THR A 192 8.78 -17.09 -10.30
CA THR A 192 9.13 -15.92 -11.10
C THR A 192 8.33 -14.69 -10.67
N PHE A 193 7.01 -14.84 -10.49
CA PHE A 193 6.14 -13.75 -10.05
C PHE A 193 6.54 -13.25 -8.66
N TRP A 194 6.71 -14.16 -7.70
CA TRP A 194 7.10 -13.82 -6.34
C TRP A 194 8.43 -13.07 -6.28
N HIS A 195 9.45 -13.58 -7.00
CA HIS A 195 10.75 -12.91 -7.06
C HIS A 195 10.64 -11.49 -7.66
N LYS A 196 9.95 -11.34 -8.80
CA LYS A 196 9.74 -10.02 -9.42
C LYS A 196 8.97 -9.06 -8.51
N VAL A 197 7.97 -9.55 -7.77
CA VAL A 197 7.25 -8.77 -6.77
C VAL A 197 8.20 -8.29 -5.67
N LEU A 198 9.08 -9.15 -5.14
CA LEU A 198 10.07 -8.74 -4.14
C LEU A 198 11.03 -7.68 -4.67
N VAL A 199 11.57 -7.85 -5.89
CA VAL A 199 12.44 -6.86 -6.56
C VAL A 199 11.74 -5.50 -6.64
N ALA A 200 10.53 -5.45 -7.19
CA ALA A 200 9.77 -4.22 -7.40
C ALA A 200 9.29 -3.59 -6.08
N TYR A 201 8.88 -4.42 -5.11
CA TYR A 201 8.41 -3.94 -3.81
C TYR A 201 9.54 -3.38 -2.94
N LEU A 202 10.69 -4.05 -2.94
CA LEU A 202 11.88 -3.63 -2.19
C LEU A 202 12.68 -2.52 -2.89
N GLY A 203 12.41 -2.27 -4.19
CA GLY A 203 13.11 -1.27 -5.00
C GLY A 203 14.60 -1.59 -5.19
N THR A 204 14.98 -2.84 -5.35
CA THR A 204 16.39 -3.26 -5.46
C THR A 204 16.55 -4.57 -6.23
N GLU A 205 17.67 -4.67 -6.96
CA GLU A 205 18.14 -5.91 -7.62
C GLU A 205 19.24 -6.64 -6.81
N ASP A 206 19.50 -6.22 -5.56
CA ASP A 206 20.44 -6.85 -4.67
C ASP A 206 19.90 -8.21 -4.18
N GLU A 207 20.27 -9.29 -4.87
CA GLU A 207 19.78 -10.64 -4.61
C GLU A 207 20.03 -11.11 -3.17
N ALA A 208 21.16 -10.71 -2.56
CA ALA A 208 21.46 -11.06 -1.18
C ALA A 208 20.49 -10.38 -0.21
N TYR A 209 20.13 -9.14 -0.49
CA TYR A 209 19.16 -8.40 0.30
C TYR A 209 17.73 -8.96 0.11
N ILE A 210 17.34 -9.22 -1.13
CA ILE A 210 16.02 -9.81 -1.47
C ILE A 210 15.86 -11.15 -0.75
N GLN A 211 16.87 -12.04 -0.84
CA GLN A 211 16.84 -13.32 -0.15
C GLN A 211 16.79 -13.17 1.38
N SER A 212 17.47 -12.17 1.94
CA SER A 212 17.40 -11.86 3.38
C SER A 212 15.99 -11.51 3.81
N VAL A 213 15.28 -10.66 3.05
CA VAL A 213 13.88 -10.28 3.34
C VAL A 213 12.94 -11.46 3.14
N GLU A 214 13.12 -12.23 2.07
CA GLU A 214 12.35 -13.45 1.85
C GLU A 214 12.52 -14.45 3.01
N ASN A 215 13.73 -14.65 3.52
CA ASN A 215 14.00 -15.52 4.66
C ASN A 215 13.24 -15.07 5.92
N LYS A 216 13.10 -13.77 6.15
CA LYS A 216 12.27 -13.22 7.24
C LYS A 216 10.79 -13.53 7.04
N ALA A 217 10.28 -13.38 5.82
CA ALA A 217 8.91 -13.75 5.47
C ALA A 217 8.67 -15.25 5.63
N ARG A 218 9.64 -16.10 5.25
CA ARG A 218 9.60 -17.57 5.42
C ARG A 218 9.49 -17.99 6.89
N ILE A 219 10.19 -17.33 7.81
CA ILE A 219 10.07 -17.60 9.27
C ILE A 219 8.62 -17.51 9.73
N LEU A 220 7.96 -16.39 9.42
CA LEU A 220 6.56 -16.17 9.79
C LEU A 220 5.61 -17.07 8.98
N GLY A 221 5.90 -17.27 7.70
CA GLY A 221 5.16 -18.16 6.83
C GLY A 221 5.15 -19.60 7.35
N TYR A 222 6.30 -20.16 7.66
CA TYR A 222 6.40 -21.51 8.25
C TYR A 222 5.73 -21.60 9.63
N THR A 223 5.81 -20.56 10.44
CA THR A 223 5.09 -20.47 11.71
C THR A 223 3.57 -20.67 11.49
N ARG A 224 2.97 -19.96 10.54
CA ARG A 224 1.55 -20.09 10.16
C ARG A 224 1.24 -21.49 9.62
N LEU A 225 2.09 -22.04 8.73
CA LEU A 225 1.87 -23.35 8.13
C LEU A 225 1.99 -24.51 9.13
N ILE A 226 2.97 -24.48 10.02
CA ILE A 226 3.15 -25.47 11.09
C ILE A 226 1.93 -25.44 12.02
N ARG A 227 1.54 -24.25 12.49
CA ARG A 227 0.34 -24.10 13.33
C ARG A 227 -0.92 -24.63 12.63
N ARG A 228 -1.11 -24.31 11.35
CA ARG A 228 -2.24 -24.80 10.56
C ARG A 228 -2.25 -26.33 10.47
N ALA A 229 -1.11 -26.94 10.18
CA ALA A 229 -0.97 -28.40 10.07
C ALA A 229 -1.38 -29.09 11.38
N ILE A 230 -0.98 -28.53 12.53
CA ILE A 230 -1.37 -29.04 13.84
C ILE A 230 -2.88 -28.87 14.08
N ARG A 231 -3.41 -27.66 13.87
CA ARG A 231 -4.83 -27.36 14.14
C ARG A 231 -5.81 -28.15 13.27
N ARG A 232 -5.41 -28.50 12.05
CA ARG A 232 -6.23 -29.27 11.10
C ARG A 232 -5.95 -30.77 11.14
N ASP A 233 -5.12 -31.21 12.09
CA ASP A 233 -4.70 -32.61 12.22
C ASP A 233 -4.07 -33.17 10.93
N GLU A 234 -3.46 -32.29 10.10
CA GLU A 234 -2.77 -32.70 8.86
C GLU A 234 -1.58 -33.61 9.21
N ILE A 235 -0.98 -33.42 10.40
CA ILE A 235 0.11 -34.25 10.93
C ILE A 235 -0.27 -35.73 11.21
N SER A 236 -1.54 -36.11 11.14
CA SER A 236 -2.00 -37.50 11.27
C SER A 236 -1.71 -38.33 10.00
N THR A 237 -1.47 -37.66 8.85
CA THR A 237 -1.14 -38.29 7.57
C THR A 237 0.37 -38.34 7.33
N GLU A 238 0.86 -39.27 6.51
CA GLU A 238 2.30 -39.36 6.18
C GLU A 238 2.78 -38.10 5.43
N GLN A 239 2.02 -37.63 4.45
CA GLN A 239 2.33 -36.39 3.74
C GLN A 239 2.37 -35.17 4.65
N GLY A 240 1.41 -35.07 5.56
CA GLY A 240 1.34 -33.96 6.54
C GLY A 240 2.50 -34.00 7.54
N LYS A 241 2.95 -35.20 7.96
CA LYS A 241 4.14 -35.35 8.79
C LYS A 241 5.40 -34.90 8.05
N GLU A 242 5.58 -35.34 6.79
CA GLU A 242 6.71 -34.95 5.95
C GLU A 242 6.75 -33.42 5.80
N ALA A 243 5.61 -32.80 5.48
CA ALA A 243 5.51 -31.37 5.33
C ALA A 243 5.77 -30.61 6.65
N PHE A 244 5.31 -31.15 7.79
CA PHE A 244 5.57 -30.59 9.12
C PHE A 244 7.07 -30.63 9.45
N GLU A 245 7.71 -31.78 9.29
CA GLU A 245 9.15 -31.93 9.59
C GLU A 245 10.00 -31.03 8.67
N PHE A 246 9.73 -31.01 7.37
CA PHE A 246 10.39 -30.10 6.42
C PHE A 246 10.29 -28.65 6.87
N ARG A 247 9.09 -28.15 7.13
CA ARG A 247 8.87 -26.75 7.53
C ARG A 247 9.52 -26.43 8.85
N LYS A 248 9.51 -27.37 9.79
CA LYS A 248 10.18 -27.22 11.09
C LYS A 248 11.71 -27.10 10.93
N GLU A 249 12.32 -27.94 10.10
CA GLU A 249 13.76 -27.87 9.81
C GLU A 249 14.13 -26.55 9.16
N GLN A 250 13.36 -26.09 8.16
CA GLN A 250 13.57 -24.81 7.52
C GLN A 250 13.41 -23.66 8.51
N LEU A 251 12.36 -23.67 9.33
CA LEU A 251 12.14 -22.64 10.35
C LEU A 251 13.34 -22.54 11.30
N PHE A 252 13.84 -23.67 11.83
CA PHE A 252 14.95 -23.66 12.80
C PHE A 252 16.24 -23.13 12.15
N LYS A 253 16.56 -23.58 10.94
CA LYS A 253 17.69 -23.06 10.20
C LYS A 253 17.62 -21.54 10.01
N LEU A 254 16.48 -21.02 9.58
CA LEU A 254 16.29 -19.59 9.38
C LEU A 254 16.33 -18.79 10.68
N LEU A 255 15.80 -19.35 11.77
CA LEU A 255 15.89 -18.74 13.09
C LEU A 255 17.35 -18.60 13.54
N ASP A 256 18.21 -19.60 13.29
CA ASP A 256 19.63 -19.53 13.64
C ASP A 256 20.38 -18.41 12.92
N GLU A 257 19.99 -18.12 11.67
CA GLU A 257 20.63 -17.15 10.79
C GLU A 257 20.02 -15.74 10.87
N THR A 258 18.91 -15.54 11.63
CA THR A 258 18.15 -14.28 11.63
C THR A 258 18.16 -13.63 13.01
N ASP A 259 18.58 -12.36 13.05
CA ASP A 259 18.60 -11.54 14.28
C ASP A 259 17.48 -10.48 14.32
N SER A 260 16.83 -10.19 13.20
CA SER A 260 15.74 -9.20 13.12
C SER A 260 14.79 -9.52 11.97
N LEU A 261 13.49 -9.32 12.19
CA LEU A 261 12.46 -9.39 11.13
C LEU A 261 12.27 -8.07 10.38
N LEU A 262 12.90 -6.99 10.82
CA LEU A 262 12.81 -5.69 10.17
C LEU A 262 13.55 -5.69 8.82
N PHE A 263 13.00 -4.96 7.88
CA PHE A 263 13.63 -4.68 6.59
C PHE A 263 13.27 -3.26 6.15
N GLU A 264 14.05 -2.73 5.24
CA GLU A 264 13.81 -1.43 4.62
C GLU A 264 13.44 -1.65 3.16
N ARG A 265 12.40 -0.99 2.68
CA ARG A 265 12.24 -0.78 1.26
C ARG A 265 13.34 0.21 0.86
N LYS A 266 14.17 -0.14 -0.10
CA LYS A 266 14.90 0.88 -0.81
C LYS A 266 13.79 1.58 -1.60
N GLU A 267 13.14 2.57 -0.97
CA GLU A 267 12.37 3.50 -1.78
C GLU A 267 13.22 3.75 -3.01
N GLU A 268 12.62 3.65 -4.21
CA GLU A 268 13.25 4.32 -5.32
C GLU A 268 13.73 5.62 -4.68
N LYS A 269 15.05 5.81 -4.59
CA LYS A 269 15.56 7.12 -4.40
C LYS A 269 14.91 7.86 -5.55
N THR A 270 13.77 8.49 -5.27
CA THR A 270 13.38 9.66 -6.00
C THR A 270 14.66 10.45 -5.88
N GLU A 271 15.46 10.36 -6.93
CA GLU A 271 16.79 10.95 -6.92
C GLU A 271 16.60 12.34 -6.37
N ALA A 272 17.58 12.88 -5.63
CA ALA A 272 17.63 14.29 -5.26
C ALA A 272 17.43 15.23 -6.47
N ALA A 273 17.31 14.68 -7.67
CA ALA A 273 16.87 15.27 -8.92
C ALA A 273 15.41 15.79 -8.89
N ASN A 274 14.53 15.24 -8.06
CA ASN A 274 13.11 15.63 -8.04
C ASN A 274 12.76 16.64 -6.95
N GLU A 275 13.74 17.15 -6.26
CA GLU A 275 13.61 18.23 -5.27
C GLU A 275 14.41 19.47 -5.66
N LEU A 276 13.78 20.63 -5.50
CA LEU A 276 14.42 21.92 -5.58
C LEU A 276 14.27 22.64 -4.24
N VAL A 277 15.37 22.99 -3.62
CA VAL A 277 15.38 23.80 -2.38
C VAL A 277 15.71 25.25 -2.74
N VAL A 278 14.77 26.16 -2.45
CA VAL A 278 14.93 27.58 -2.72
C VAL A 278 14.66 28.42 -1.47
N ASP A 279 15.12 29.66 -1.48
CA ASP A 279 14.62 30.64 -0.54
C ASP A 279 13.13 30.89 -0.79
N ALA A 280 12.33 31.02 0.25
CA ALA A 280 10.90 31.37 0.16
C ALA A 280 10.79 32.86 -0.21
N ASP A 281 11.12 33.17 -1.47
CA ASP A 281 11.17 34.51 -2.06
C ASP A 281 10.54 34.49 -3.46
N THR A 282 9.69 35.46 -3.75
CA THR A 282 9.03 35.58 -5.05
C THR A 282 10.03 35.72 -6.22
N GLU A 283 11.24 36.22 -5.96
CA GLU A 283 12.32 36.27 -6.97
C GLU A 283 12.74 34.85 -7.44
N LYS A 284 12.44 33.82 -6.65
CA LYS A 284 12.74 32.41 -6.96
C LYS A 284 11.69 31.72 -7.83
N LEU A 285 10.57 32.36 -8.10
CA LEU A 285 9.47 31.78 -8.89
C LEU A 285 9.93 31.30 -10.28
N ALA A 286 10.78 32.07 -10.94
CA ALA A 286 11.30 31.66 -12.26
C ALA A 286 12.13 30.35 -12.20
N GLU A 287 12.90 30.17 -11.11
CA GLU A 287 13.69 28.96 -10.87
C GLU A 287 12.77 27.76 -10.58
N VAL A 288 11.71 27.95 -9.78
CA VAL A 288 10.68 26.95 -9.47
C VAL A 288 9.95 26.52 -10.76
N ASN A 289 9.48 27.48 -11.55
CA ASN A 289 8.80 27.19 -12.82
C ASN A 289 9.70 26.43 -13.80
N ALA A 290 10.95 26.85 -13.96
CA ALA A 290 11.91 26.17 -14.83
C ALA A 290 12.23 24.74 -14.36
N PHE A 291 12.23 24.52 -13.05
CA PHE A 291 12.39 23.19 -12.46
C PHE A 291 11.22 22.26 -12.84
N ILE A 292 9.98 22.73 -12.69
CA ILE A 292 8.77 21.94 -12.99
C ILE A 292 8.62 21.71 -14.50
N SER A 293 8.84 22.75 -15.32
CA SER A 293 8.72 22.64 -16.80
C SER A 293 9.61 21.53 -17.39
N ARG A 294 10.78 21.26 -16.81
CA ARG A 294 11.63 20.14 -17.27
C ARG A 294 10.96 18.78 -17.16
N TYR A 295 10.15 18.58 -16.11
CA TYR A 295 9.38 17.32 -15.94
C TYR A 295 8.20 17.27 -16.89
N LEU A 296 7.52 18.40 -17.12
CA LEU A 296 6.39 18.49 -18.03
C LEU A 296 6.81 18.31 -19.49
N GLU A 297 7.98 18.82 -19.88
CA GLU A 297 8.60 18.57 -21.19
C GLU A 297 8.94 17.09 -21.37
N ALA A 298 9.54 16.45 -20.34
CA ALA A 298 9.89 15.03 -20.38
C ALA A 298 8.64 14.12 -20.44
N ALA A 299 7.52 14.57 -19.89
CA ALA A 299 6.23 13.88 -19.92
C ALA A 299 5.40 14.22 -21.20
N GLU A 300 5.96 14.96 -22.15
CA GLU A 300 5.27 15.41 -23.38
C GLU A 300 3.92 16.11 -23.10
N CYS A 301 3.85 16.85 -22.00
CA CYS A 301 2.63 17.50 -21.52
C CYS A 301 2.12 18.56 -22.53
N SER A 302 0.79 18.69 -22.64
CA SER A 302 0.21 19.72 -23.50
C SER A 302 0.51 21.13 -22.95
N VAL A 303 0.74 22.12 -23.84
CA VAL A 303 0.99 23.52 -23.45
C VAL A 303 -0.12 24.07 -22.53
N LYS A 304 -1.37 23.68 -22.76
CA LYS A 304 -2.50 24.11 -21.93
C LYS A 304 -2.36 23.56 -20.51
N THR A 305 -2.09 22.27 -20.37
CA THR A 305 -1.94 21.59 -19.07
C THR A 305 -0.72 22.13 -18.32
N GLU A 306 0.40 22.39 -19.02
CA GLU A 306 1.58 23.04 -18.44
C GLU A 306 1.23 24.42 -17.88
N MET A 307 0.51 25.26 -18.62
CA MET A 307 0.09 26.59 -18.16
C MET A 307 -0.82 26.51 -16.92
N GLU A 308 -1.73 25.55 -16.87
CA GLU A 308 -2.61 25.31 -15.72
C GLU A 308 -1.80 24.93 -14.46
N ILE A 309 -0.81 24.04 -14.61
CA ILE A 309 0.06 23.58 -13.52
C ILE A 309 0.93 24.74 -13.02
N LEU A 310 1.61 25.47 -13.92
CA LEU A 310 2.48 26.57 -13.54
C LEU A 310 1.70 27.70 -12.85
N LEU A 311 0.47 27.97 -13.28
CA LEU A 311 -0.42 28.93 -12.60
C LEU A 311 -0.71 28.50 -11.17
N ALA A 312 -1.07 27.24 -10.94
CA ALA A 312 -1.33 26.73 -9.57
C ALA A 312 -0.08 26.82 -8.69
N VAL A 313 1.08 26.45 -9.23
CA VAL A 313 2.36 26.53 -8.50
C VAL A 313 2.71 27.96 -8.14
N GLU A 314 2.54 28.91 -9.08
CA GLU A 314 2.81 30.34 -8.87
C GLU A 314 1.99 30.89 -7.69
N GLU A 315 0.70 30.57 -7.65
CA GLU A 315 -0.19 31.02 -6.60
C GLU A 315 0.19 30.45 -5.22
N ILE A 316 0.49 29.16 -5.15
CA ILE A 316 0.85 28.51 -3.89
C ILE A 316 2.24 28.95 -3.43
N PHE A 317 3.24 28.95 -4.31
CA PHE A 317 4.61 29.37 -3.94
C PHE A 317 4.65 30.83 -3.52
N THR A 318 3.93 31.73 -4.20
CA THR A 318 3.83 33.15 -3.84
C THR A 318 3.19 33.32 -2.44
N ASN A 319 2.21 32.50 -2.09
CA ASN A 319 1.64 32.50 -0.73
C ASN A 319 2.68 32.08 0.31
N VAL A 320 3.46 31.03 0.06
CA VAL A 320 4.55 30.61 0.95
C VAL A 320 5.59 31.73 1.10
N ALA A 321 6.05 32.30 -0.03
CA ALA A 321 7.05 33.35 -0.05
C ALA A 321 6.61 34.63 0.68
N SER A 322 5.30 34.95 0.62
CA SER A 322 4.76 36.20 1.18
C SER A 322 4.29 36.10 2.62
N TYR A 323 3.84 34.92 3.04
CA TYR A 323 3.09 34.78 4.29
C TYR A 323 3.58 33.70 5.24
N ALA A 324 4.39 32.73 4.79
CA ALA A 324 4.82 31.64 5.66
C ALA A 324 5.83 32.09 6.73
N TYR A 325 6.64 33.11 6.45
CA TYR A 325 7.72 33.56 7.33
C TYR A 325 7.54 35.02 7.70
N THR A 326 7.56 35.34 9.00
CA THR A 326 7.26 36.68 9.54
C THR A 326 8.48 37.50 9.88
N GLU A 327 9.62 36.89 10.28
CA GLU A 327 10.79 37.61 10.78
C GLU A 327 12.04 37.42 9.91
N GLU A 328 12.31 36.20 9.45
CA GLU A 328 13.44 35.86 8.56
C GLU A 328 12.92 35.05 7.36
N LYS A 329 13.56 35.24 6.19
CA LYS A 329 13.25 34.43 5.01
C LYS A 329 13.61 32.97 5.29
N GLY A 330 12.65 32.08 5.17
CA GLY A 330 12.85 30.64 5.28
C GLY A 330 13.15 29.97 3.93
N LYS A 331 13.11 28.65 3.94
CA LYS A 331 13.27 27.82 2.74
C LYS A 331 11.94 27.22 2.34
N ALA A 332 11.77 26.98 1.04
CA ALA A 332 10.74 26.11 0.49
C ALA A 332 11.40 24.97 -0.26
N ILE A 333 10.81 23.79 -0.17
CA ILE A 333 11.18 22.63 -0.98
C ILE A 333 10.06 22.38 -1.99
N ILE A 334 10.41 22.26 -3.25
CA ILE A 334 9.51 21.89 -4.34
C ILE A 334 9.85 20.46 -4.72
N ARG A 335 8.93 19.56 -4.51
CA ARG A 335 9.08 18.14 -4.86
C ARG A 335 8.16 17.80 -6.02
N VAL A 336 8.71 17.13 -7.04
CA VAL A 336 7.96 16.71 -8.24
C VAL A 336 8.04 15.21 -8.39
N MET A 337 6.90 14.59 -8.66
CA MET A 337 6.81 13.16 -8.95
C MET A 337 5.94 12.95 -10.19
N LEU A 338 6.45 12.18 -11.16
CA LEU A 338 5.71 11.73 -12.33
C LEU A 338 5.21 10.31 -12.08
N SER A 339 4.01 10.01 -12.57
CA SER A 339 3.43 8.68 -12.62
C SER A 339 2.99 8.39 -14.05
N ASP A 340 3.22 7.17 -14.51
CA ASP A 340 2.88 6.76 -15.87
C ASP A 340 1.43 6.24 -15.99
N ARG A 341 0.77 5.89 -14.86
CA ARG A 341 -0.56 5.26 -14.87
C ARG A 341 -1.45 5.68 -13.69
N PRO A 342 -2.41 6.60 -13.89
CA PRO A 342 -2.53 7.43 -15.09
C PRO A 342 -1.34 8.36 -15.23
N SER A 343 -1.01 8.76 -16.48
CA SER A 343 0.02 9.76 -16.70
C SER A 343 -0.31 11.02 -15.91
N SER A 344 0.46 11.30 -14.85
CA SER A 344 0.16 12.40 -13.93
C SER A 344 1.42 12.98 -13.32
N ILE A 345 1.34 14.23 -12.90
CA ILE A 345 2.35 14.92 -12.11
C ILE A 345 1.80 15.25 -10.75
N THR A 346 2.57 14.95 -9.71
CA THR A 346 2.31 15.39 -8.32
C THR A 346 3.39 16.38 -7.92
N ILE A 347 2.99 17.54 -7.42
CA ILE A 347 3.87 18.63 -6.99
C ILE A 347 3.56 18.93 -5.54
N SER A 348 4.55 18.79 -4.65
CA SER A 348 4.43 19.16 -3.25
C SER A 348 5.30 20.39 -2.97
N ILE A 349 4.74 21.39 -2.31
CA ILE A 349 5.44 22.58 -1.83
C ILE A 349 5.46 22.50 -0.30
N LEU A 350 6.68 22.44 0.26
CA LEU A 350 6.94 22.23 1.66
C LEU A 350 7.62 23.47 2.24
N ASP A 351 7.17 23.92 3.42
CA ASP A 351 7.78 25.03 4.18
C ASP A 351 7.71 24.80 5.69
N TRP A 352 8.53 25.50 6.45
CA TRP A 352 8.58 25.46 7.93
C TRP A 352 8.01 26.74 8.56
N GLY A 353 7.19 27.46 7.84
CA GLY A 353 6.58 28.69 8.30
C GLY A 353 5.49 28.50 9.35
N ILE A 354 4.75 29.56 9.60
CA ILE A 354 3.60 29.50 10.50
C ILE A 354 2.57 28.49 10.02
N PRO A 355 1.86 27.81 10.96
CA PRO A 355 0.76 26.90 10.57
C PRO A 355 -0.32 27.65 9.79
N TYR A 356 -0.55 27.23 8.57
CA TYR A 356 -1.60 27.81 7.74
C TYR A 356 -2.13 26.80 6.75
N ASP A 357 -3.40 26.42 6.93
CA ASP A 357 -4.13 25.59 5.97
C ASP A 357 -4.83 26.49 4.93
N PRO A 358 -4.32 26.56 3.70
CA PRO A 358 -4.92 27.38 2.66
C PRO A 358 -6.26 26.82 2.16
N LEU A 359 -6.55 25.53 2.41
CA LEU A 359 -7.77 24.85 1.96
C LEU A 359 -8.94 25.02 2.93
N ALA A 360 -8.68 25.43 4.18
CA ALA A 360 -9.69 25.61 5.22
C ALA A 360 -10.61 26.83 4.99
N LYS A 361 -10.23 27.77 4.12
CA LYS A 361 -11.06 28.93 3.78
C LYS A 361 -12.15 28.55 2.77
N GLU A 362 -13.38 29.10 2.99
CA GLU A 362 -14.44 29.05 1.98
C GLU A 362 -13.98 29.69 0.66
N ASP A 363 -14.41 29.12 -0.45
CA ASP A 363 -14.09 29.64 -1.76
C ASP A 363 -14.69 31.04 -1.95
N PRO A 364 -13.96 31.98 -2.58
CA PRO A 364 -14.43 33.33 -2.77
C PRO A 364 -15.67 33.38 -3.68
N ASP A 365 -16.61 34.24 -3.35
CA ASP A 365 -17.78 34.49 -4.22
C ASP A 365 -17.35 35.23 -5.49
N VAL A 366 -17.14 34.45 -6.56
CA VAL A 366 -16.70 34.97 -7.88
C VAL A 366 -17.76 35.77 -8.61
N THR A 367 -19.00 35.84 -8.09
CA THR A 367 -20.09 36.64 -8.69
C THR A 367 -20.03 38.10 -8.27
N LEU A 368 -19.28 38.44 -7.21
CA LEU A 368 -19.13 39.82 -6.75
C LEU A 368 -18.16 40.60 -7.62
N SER A 369 -18.40 41.91 -7.81
CA SER A 369 -17.50 42.82 -8.49
C SER A 369 -16.17 42.96 -7.72
N ALA A 370 -15.05 43.26 -8.43
CA ALA A 370 -13.69 43.32 -7.85
C ALA A 370 -13.59 44.26 -6.63
N ASP A 371 -14.38 45.34 -6.58
CA ASP A 371 -14.41 46.35 -5.50
C ASP A 371 -15.12 45.83 -4.21
N LYS A 372 -15.78 44.67 -4.26
CA LYS A 372 -16.56 44.10 -3.16
C LYS A 372 -16.03 42.75 -2.67
N ARG A 373 -14.93 42.28 -3.27
CA ARG A 373 -14.27 41.02 -2.86
C ARG A 373 -13.26 41.28 -1.77
N ASP A 374 -13.20 40.41 -0.79
CA ASP A 374 -12.12 40.42 0.17
C ASP A 374 -10.77 40.15 -0.55
N ILE A 375 -9.74 40.93 -0.18
CA ILE A 375 -8.39 40.78 -0.73
C ILE A 375 -7.80 39.50 -0.15
N GLY A 376 -7.68 38.43 -0.95
CA GLY A 376 -7.04 37.16 -0.60
C GLY A 376 -7.94 35.93 -0.83
N GLY A 377 -7.33 34.82 -1.22
CA GLY A 377 -8.01 33.51 -1.45
C GLY A 377 -8.30 33.18 -2.91
N LEU A 378 -8.17 34.14 -3.85
CA LEU A 378 -8.41 33.87 -5.28
C LEU A 378 -7.38 32.91 -5.86
N GLY A 379 -6.11 32.99 -5.44
CA GLY A 379 -5.03 32.15 -5.94
C GLY A 379 -5.20 30.67 -5.58
N VAL A 380 -5.52 30.38 -4.32
CA VAL A 380 -5.81 29.00 -3.89
C VAL A 380 -7.07 28.47 -4.57
N PHE A 381 -8.09 29.31 -4.74
CA PHE A 381 -9.28 28.95 -5.51
C PHE A 381 -8.93 28.60 -6.98
N LEU A 382 -8.07 29.37 -7.65
CA LEU A 382 -7.62 29.06 -8.99
C LEU A 382 -6.84 27.74 -9.05
N ALA A 383 -5.95 27.48 -8.08
CA ALA A 383 -5.25 26.20 -7.99
C ALA A 383 -6.24 25.03 -7.87
N LYS A 384 -7.27 25.15 -7.00
CA LYS A 384 -8.36 24.15 -6.87
C LYS A 384 -9.15 23.94 -8.16
N GLN A 385 -9.26 24.94 -9.04
CA GLN A 385 -10.01 24.82 -10.29
C GLN A 385 -9.21 24.16 -11.42
N VAL A 386 -7.88 24.26 -11.39
CA VAL A 386 -7.01 23.78 -12.50
C VAL A 386 -6.32 22.46 -12.16
N MET A 387 -6.11 22.13 -10.89
CA MET A 387 -5.56 20.84 -10.46
C MET A 387 -6.68 19.83 -10.22
N ASP A 388 -6.38 18.54 -10.45
CA ASP A 388 -7.39 17.48 -10.27
C ASP A 388 -7.52 17.06 -8.79
N GLU A 389 -6.42 17.12 -8.04
CA GLU A 389 -6.40 16.88 -6.59
C GLU A 389 -5.52 17.95 -5.93
N ILE A 390 -5.92 18.41 -4.74
CA ILE A 390 -5.11 19.29 -3.90
C ILE A 390 -5.36 18.95 -2.44
N ASP A 391 -4.29 18.76 -1.68
CA ASP A 391 -4.32 18.38 -0.28
C ASP A 391 -3.32 19.19 0.54
N TYR A 392 -3.60 19.34 1.84
CA TYR A 392 -2.72 20.01 2.78
C TYR A 392 -2.59 19.19 4.06
N GLU A 393 -1.37 19.02 4.50
CA GLU A 393 -1.07 18.43 5.80
C GLU A 393 -0.01 19.26 6.55
N ARG A 394 0.01 19.09 7.87
CA ARG A 394 1.08 19.61 8.71
C ARG A 394 1.66 18.51 9.58
N THR A 395 2.92 18.18 9.32
CA THR A 395 3.64 17.10 10.00
C THR A 395 5.03 17.60 10.42
N ASP A 396 5.45 17.31 11.65
CA ASP A 396 6.76 17.65 12.19
C ASP A 396 7.15 19.14 12.07
N GLY A 397 6.16 20.04 12.19
CA GLY A 397 6.37 21.47 12.08
C GLY A 397 6.45 22.00 10.64
N GLN A 398 6.24 21.15 9.66
CA GLN A 398 6.30 21.42 8.23
C GLN A 398 4.89 21.54 7.65
N ASN A 399 4.61 22.60 6.89
CA ASN A 399 3.44 22.69 6.03
C ASN A 399 3.76 21.94 4.73
N ILE A 400 2.86 21.10 4.27
CA ILE A 400 2.98 20.34 3.02
C ILE A 400 1.71 20.53 2.24
N LEU A 401 1.79 21.23 1.11
CA LEU A 401 0.67 21.34 0.17
C LEU A 401 1.01 20.54 -1.08
N THR A 402 0.19 19.55 -1.38
CA THR A 402 0.35 18.63 -2.51
C THR A 402 -0.73 18.86 -3.54
N MET A 403 -0.34 18.97 -4.81
CA MET A 403 -1.20 19.17 -5.97
C MET A 403 -0.94 18.05 -6.98
N LYS A 404 -1.99 17.48 -7.57
CA LYS A 404 -1.87 16.46 -8.62
C LYS A 404 -2.65 16.87 -9.85
N LYS A 405 -2.07 16.61 -11.02
CA LYS A 405 -2.68 16.83 -12.33
C LYS A 405 -2.48 15.62 -13.22
N ILE A 406 -3.58 15.12 -13.81
CA ILE A 406 -3.52 14.10 -14.86
C ILE A 406 -3.03 14.77 -16.14
N LEU A 407 -2.00 14.18 -16.75
CA LEU A 407 -1.42 14.66 -18.00
C LEU A 407 -2.16 13.98 -19.16
N ALA A 408 -2.88 14.77 -19.95
CA ALA A 408 -3.63 14.31 -21.13
C ALA A 408 -2.89 14.68 -22.41
#